data_cbf76ae4e7af4bdd4bfff45f16c84547
#
_entry.id   cbf76ae4e7af4bdd4bfff45f16c84547
#
_cell.length_a   1.000
_cell.length_b   1.000
_cell.length_c   1.000
_cell.angle_alpha   90.00
_cell.angle_beta   90.00
_cell.angle_gamma   90.00
#
_symmetry.space_group_name_H-M   'P 1'
#
loop_
_entity.id
_entity.type
_entity.pdbx_description
1 polymer ?
#
loop_
_entity_poly.entity_id
_entity_poly.type
_entity_poly.pdbx_seq_one_letter_code
_entity_poly.pdbx_strand_id
1 'polypeptide(L)'
;MRQNINFGKLLHGGDYNPEQWLEYPEILEQDLAYFKKAKINEVSLGIFSWAFLEPEEGVFDLEWLKKMVDRLYENGISVMMATPTAARPRWMAQKYPEVLRMDAMRQRNLYGERHNHCYTSPVYREKTRKINTKLAEAFRD
;
A
#
# COMPACT_ATOMS: atom_id res chain seq x y z
N MET A 1 18.53 -21.35 1.25
CA MET A 1 19.22 -20.84 0.03
C MET A 1 18.63 -19.47 -0.28
N ARG A 2 19.45 -18.42 -0.43
CA ARG A 2 18.97 -17.16 -0.99
C ARG A 2 18.77 -17.38 -2.48
N GLN A 3 17.53 -17.38 -2.94
CA GLN A 3 17.29 -17.31 -4.39
C GLN A 3 17.63 -15.89 -4.84
N ASN A 4 18.60 -15.75 -5.73
CA ASN A 4 18.85 -14.50 -6.40
C ASN A 4 17.69 -14.25 -7.37
N ILE A 5 16.86 -13.27 -7.09
CA ILE A 5 15.80 -12.84 -7.99
C ILE A 5 16.48 -12.14 -9.17
N ASN A 6 16.46 -12.79 -10.34
CA ASN A 6 16.97 -12.20 -11.58
C ASN A 6 15.77 -11.84 -12.46
N PHE A 7 15.51 -10.57 -12.63
CA PHE A 7 14.42 -10.09 -13.49
C PHE A 7 14.77 -10.17 -15.00
N GLY A 8 16.02 -10.43 -15.36
CA GLY A 8 16.46 -10.52 -16.76
C GLY A 8 16.32 -9.21 -17.56
N LYS A 9 15.88 -8.13 -16.93
CA LYS A 9 15.65 -6.81 -17.55
C LYS A 9 15.87 -5.69 -16.55
N LEU A 10 16.16 -4.49 -17.05
CA LEU A 10 16.15 -3.27 -16.23
C LEU A 10 14.70 -2.96 -15.83
N LEU A 11 14.47 -2.79 -14.54
CA LEU A 11 13.18 -2.32 -14.02
C LEU A 11 13.15 -0.79 -14.14
N HIS A 12 12.03 -0.28 -14.68
CA HIS A 12 11.77 1.14 -14.88
C HIS A 12 10.34 1.46 -14.49
N GLY A 13 10.17 2.25 -13.45
CA GLY A 13 8.86 2.61 -12.93
C GLY A 13 8.95 3.43 -11.65
N GLY A 14 7.91 3.41 -10.85
CA GLY A 14 7.81 4.15 -9.61
C GLY A 14 6.53 3.82 -8.84
N ASP A 15 6.22 4.66 -7.86
CA ASP A 15 5.02 4.49 -7.04
C ASP A 15 3.76 4.70 -7.89
N TYR A 16 2.81 3.78 -7.75
CA TYR A 16 1.49 3.86 -8.37
C TYR A 16 0.40 3.71 -7.31
N ASN A 17 -0.50 4.69 -7.23
CA ASN A 17 -1.53 4.79 -6.20
C ASN A 17 -2.92 4.85 -6.83
N PRO A 18 -3.40 3.76 -7.48
CA PRO A 18 -4.68 3.71 -8.18
C PRO A 18 -5.89 3.79 -7.25
N GLU A 19 -5.71 3.55 -5.95
CA GLU A 19 -6.77 3.64 -4.94
C GLU A 19 -7.43 5.03 -4.91
N GLN A 20 -6.74 6.06 -5.38
CA GLN A 20 -7.28 7.42 -5.47
C GLN A 20 -8.34 7.57 -6.57
N TRP A 21 -8.40 6.62 -7.51
CA TRP A 21 -9.17 6.70 -8.74
C TRP A 21 -10.12 5.53 -8.95
N LEU A 22 -10.41 4.74 -7.91
CA LEU A 22 -11.25 3.55 -8.02
C LEU A 22 -12.66 3.84 -8.54
N GLU A 23 -13.16 5.07 -8.33
CA GLU A 23 -14.46 5.52 -8.84
C GLU A 23 -14.41 5.95 -10.33
N TYR A 24 -13.21 6.04 -10.91
CA TYR A 24 -12.95 6.53 -12.27
C TYR A 24 -12.15 5.51 -13.08
N PRO A 25 -12.75 4.39 -13.52
CA PRO A 25 -12.04 3.28 -14.16
C PRO A 25 -11.34 3.70 -15.47
N GLU A 26 -11.80 4.77 -16.13
CA GLU A 26 -11.17 5.33 -17.33
C GLU A 26 -9.76 5.86 -17.06
N ILE A 27 -9.44 6.28 -15.84
CA ILE A 27 -8.09 6.73 -15.46
C ILE A 27 -7.11 5.58 -15.52
N LEU A 28 -7.46 4.39 -15.06
CA LEU A 28 -6.60 3.21 -15.16
C LEU A 28 -6.24 2.92 -16.62
N GLU A 29 -7.21 2.98 -17.53
CA GLU A 29 -6.94 2.72 -18.95
C GLU A 29 -6.01 3.78 -19.56
N GLN A 30 -6.16 5.04 -19.16
CA GLN A 30 -5.25 6.12 -19.55
C GLN A 30 -3.84 5.90 -18.98
N ASP A 31 -3.73 5.54 -17.71
CA ASP A 31 -2.46 5.27 -17.05
C ASP A 31 -1.71 4.13 -17.73
N LEU A 32 -2.38 3.01 -18.04
CA LEU A 32 -1.79 1.89 -18.77
C LEU A 32 -1.28 2.32 -20.16
N ALA A 33 -2.01 3.19 -20.86
CA ALA A 33 -1.57 3.75 -22.13
C ALA A 33 -0.32 4.64 -21.97
N TYR A 34 -0.24 5.43 -20.90
CA TYR A 34 0.94 6.23 -20.58
C TYR A 34 2.12 5.37 -20.13
N PHE A 35 1.90 4.35 -19.31
CA PHE A 35 2.94 3.40 -18.92
C PHE A 35 3.59 2.75 -20.13
N LYS A 36 2.79 2.33 -21.10
CA LYS A 36 3.29 1.77 -22.36
C LYS A 36 4.14 2.79 -23.14
N LYS A 37 3.68 4.05 -23.26
CA LYS A 37 4.44 5.12 -23.94
C LYS A 37 5.75 5.44 -23.23
N ALA A 38 5.73 5.48 -21.90
CA ALA A 38 6.89 5.75 -21.07
C ALA A 38 7.80 4.53 -20.88
N LYS A 39 7.42 3.36 -21.41
CA LYS A 39 8.14 2.09 -21.23
C LYS A 39 8.27 1.67 -19.76
N ILE A 40 7.29 2.01 -18.95
CA ILE A 40 7.18 1.53 -17.56
C ILE A 40 6.96 0.00 -17.60
N ASN A 41 7.74 -0.72 -16.82
CA ASN A 41 7.66 -2.17 -16.72
C ASN A 41 7.63 -2.70 -15.28
N GLU A 42 7.60 -1.79 -14.31
CA GLU A 42 7.49 -2.07 -12.88
C GLU A 42 6.76 -0.92 -12.19
N VAL A 43 5.95 -1.23 -11.17
CA VAL A 43 5.36 -0.23 -10.27
C VAL A 43 5.38 -0.73 -8.83
N SER A 44 5.58 0.19 -7.88
CA SER A 44 5.38 -0.06 -6.46
C SER A 44 3.92 0.24 -6.11
N LEU A 45 3.17 -0.76 -5.67
CA LEU A 45 1.73 -0.70 -5.48
C LEU A 45 1.34 -0.88 -4.01
N GLY A 46 0.35 -0.14 -3.55
CA GLY A 46 -0.29 -0.34 -2.24
C GLY A 46 0.33 0.42 -1.08
N ILE A 47 1.26 1.37 -1.32
CA ILE A 47 2.02 2.08 -0.28
C ILE A 47 1.10 2.82 0.72
N PHE A 48 -0.01 3.41 0.24
CA PHE A 48 -0.93 4.20 1.04
C PHE A 48 -2.31 3.57 1.21
N SER A 49 -2.48 2.35 0.76
CA SER A 49 -3.79 1.71 0.58
C SER A 49 -4.40 1.13 1.86
N TRP A 50 -3.77 1.26 3.05
CA TRP A 50 -4.27 0.57 4.25
C TRP A 50 -5.74 0.86 4.56
N ALA A 51 -6.19 2.12 4.41
CA ALA A 51 -7.57 2.49 4.66
C ALA A 51 -8.56 1.81 3.70
N PHE A 52 -8.13 1.48 2.48
CA PHE A 52 -8.93 0.75 1.50
C PHE A 52 -8.87 -0.77 1.73
N LEU A 53 -7.74 -1.27 2.19
CA LEU A 53 -7.53 -2.71 2.45
C LEU A 53 -8.14 -3.16 3.77
N GLU A 54 -8.31 -2.25 4.73
CA GLU A 54 -8.91 -2.47 6.03
C GLU A 54 -9.74 -1.24 6.41
N PRO A 55 -10.94 -1.05 5.78
CA PRO A 55 -11.80 0.12 6.02
C PRO A 55 -12.29 0.21 7.46
N GLU A 56 -12.50 -0.94 8.10
CA GLU A 56 -12.81 -1.06 9.53
C GLU A 56 -11.86 -2.08 10.17
N GLU A 57 -11.62 -1.96 11.45
CA GLU A 57 -10.71 -2.85 12.17
C GLU A 57 -11.10 -4.32 12.02
N GLY A 58 -10.22 -5.10 11.39
CA GLY A 58 -10.38 -6.54 11.18
C GLY A 58 -11.22 -6.90 9.95
N VAL A 59 -11.78 -5.92 9.25
CA VAL A 59 -12.51 -6.12 7.98
C VAL A 59 -11.55 -5.86 6.83
N PHE A 60 -11.14 -6.91 6.12
CA PHE A 60 -10.16 -6.82 5.03
C PHE A 60 -10.84 -6.98 3.68
N ASP A 61 -10.57 -6.05 2.76
CA ASP A 61 -10.94 -6.12 1.35
C ASP A 61 -9.67 -5.99 0.48
N LEU A 62 -9.24 -7.12 -0.09
CA LEU A 62 -8.07 -7.21 -0.95
C LEU A 62 -8.43 -7.45 -2.42
N GLU A 63 -9.71 -7.57 -2.75
CA GLU A 63 -10.15 -7.98 -4.08
C GLU A 63 -9.84 -6.93 -5.14
N TRP A 64 -10.00 -5.66 -4.82
CA TRP A 64 -9.64 -4.59 -5.76
C TRP A 64 -8.13 -4.59 -6.06
N LEU A 65 -7.30 -4.85 -5.03
CA LEU A 65 -5.84 -4.88 -5.18
C LEU A 65 -5.39 -6.06 -6.04
N LYS A 66 -6.01 -7.24 -5.86
CA LYS A 66 -5.76 -8.41 -6.71
C LYS A 66 -6.09 -8.11 -8.16
N LYS A 67 -7.28 -7.56 -8.43
CA LYS A 67 -7.70 -7.17 -9.79
C LYS A 67 -6.73 -6.16 -10.41
N MET A 68 -6.21 -5.23 -9.61
CA MET A 68 -5.23 -4.26 -10.07
C MET A 68 -3.90 -4.93 -10.44
N VAL A 69 -3.41 -5.85 -9.61
CA VAL A 69 -2.20 -6.65 -9.88
C VAL A 69 -2.36 -7.45 -11.17
N ASP A 70 -3.49 -8.14 -11.34
CA ASP A 70 -3.78 -8.93 -12.54
C ASP A 70 -3.76 -8.02 -13.78
N ARG A 71 -4.42 -6.86 -13.71
CA ARG A 71 -4.50 -5.90 -14.81
C ARG A 71 -3.12 -5.34 -15.21
N LEU A 72 -2.28 -5.03 -14.23
CA LEU A 72 -0.89 -4.60 -14.47
C LEU A 72 -0.07 -5.72 -15.11
N TYR A 73 -0.20 -6.94 -14.58
CA TYR A 73 0.51 -8.11 -15.12
C TYR A 73 0.13 -8.40 -16.57
N GLU A 74 -1.16 -8.37 -16.93
CA GLU A 74 -1.67 -8.52 -18.31
C GLU A 74 -1.04 -7.49 -19.26
N ASN A 75 -0.65 -6.32 -18.76
CA ASN A 75 0.03 -5.27 -19.53
C ASN A 75 1.56 -5.33 -19.47
N GLY A 76 2.12 -6.42 -18.95
CA GLY A 76 3.56 -6.65 -18.88
C GLY A 76 4.29 -5.84 -17.81
N ILE A 77 3.57 -5.31 -16.82
CA ILE A 77 4.09 -4.50 -15.73
C ILE A 77 4.26 -5.39 -14.48
N SER A 78 5.47 -5.47 -13.98
CA SER A 78 5.79 -6.17 -12.73
C SER A 78 5.33 -5.32 -11.54
N VAL A 79 4.82 -5.96 -10.49
CA VAL A 79 4.38 -5.26 -9.28
C VAL A 79 5.32 -5.54 -8.13
N MET A 80 5.87 -4.48 -7.55
CA MET A 80 6.50 -4.51 -6.24
C MET A 80 5.43 -4.21 -5.19
N MET A 81 4.92 -5.26 -4.55
CA MET A 81 3.90 -5.10 -3.53
C MET A 81 4.46 -4.42 -2.29
N ALA A 82 3.96 -3.24 -1.98
CA ALA A 82 4.34 -2.49 -0.80
C ALA A 82 3.54 -2.93 0.43
N THR A 83 4.14 -2.78 1.61
CA THR A 83 3.40 -2.82 2.86
C THR A 83 2.74 -1.46 3.08
N PRO A 84 1.41 -1.35 3.33
CA PRO A 84 0.68 -0.08 3.33
C PRO A 84 0.87 0.72 4.63
N THR A 85 1.95 0.48 5.34
CA THR A 85 2.16 0.93 6.73
C THR A 85 2.56 2.39 6.86
N ALA A 86 2.88 3.06 5.75
CA ALA A 86 3.22 4.49 5.77
C ALA A 86 2.01 5.39 6.11
N ALA A 87 0.80 4.94 5.76
CA ALA A 87 -0.44 5.70 5.97
C ALA A 87 -1.49 4.83 6.66
N ARG A 88 -1.48 4.83 7.99
CA ARG A 88 -2.45 4.10 8.79
C ARG A 88 -3.88 4.59 8.57
N PRO A 89 -4.90 3.72 8.67
CA PRO A 89 -6.29 4.12 8.54
C PRO A 89 -6.74 5.02 9.70
N ARG A 90 -7.72 5.87 9.41
CA ARG A 90 -8.26 6.85 10.37
C ARG A 90 -8.83 6.19 11.64
N TRP A 91 -9.55 5.05 11.48
CA TRP A 91 -10.16 4.34 12.59
C TRP A 91 -9.13 3.96 13.68
N MET A 92 -7.88 3.68 13.29
CA MET A 92 -6.83 3.28 14.23
C MET A 92 -6.52 4.38 15.25
N ALA A 93 -6.40 5.63 14.83
CA ALA A 93 -6.14 6.72 15.76
C ALA A 93 -7.39 7.21 16.49
N GLN A 94 -8.58 7.00 15.92
CA GLN A 94 -9.84 7.27 16.61
C GLN A 94 -10.06 6.32 17.78
N LYS A 95 -9.76 5.03 17.57
CA LYS A 95 -9.94 3.98 18.56
C LYS A 95 -8.78 3.87 19.55
N TYR A 96 -7.55 4.15 19.08
CA TYR A 96 -6.30 4.02 19.80
C TYR A 96 -5.46 5.30 19.70
N PRO A 97 -5.86 6.40 20.38
CA PRO A 97 -5.14 7.70 20.26
C PRO A 97 -3.65 7.63 20.59
N GLU A 98 -3.24 6.65 21.40
CA GLU A 98 -1.85 6.41 21.77
C GLU A 98 -0.96 5.97 20.59
N VAL A 99 -1.54 5.61 19.46
CA VAL A 99 -0.75 5.33 18.24
C VAL A 99 -0.17 6.58 17.60
N LEU A 100 -0.69 7.76 17.96
CA LEU A 100 -0.20 9.03 17.44
C LEU A 100 1.16 9.36 18.03
N ARG A 101 2.08 9.79 17.17
CA ARG A 101 3.42 10.23 17.56
C ARG A 101 3.33 11.45 18.47
N MET A 102 4.17 11.50 19.48
CA MET A 102 4.39 12.70 20.28
C MET A 102 5.64 13.44 19.81
N ASP A 103 5.56 14.75 19.77
CA ASP A 103 6.70 15.62 19.49
C ASP A 103 7.57 15.86 20.72
N ALA A 104 8.63 16.68 20.58
CA ALA A 104 9.53 17.04 21.67
C ALA A 104 8.86 17.85 22.80
N MET A 105 7.74 18.52 22.49
CA MET A 105 6.94 19.28 23.46
C MET A 105 5.87 18.42 24.14
N ARG A 106 5.89 17.09 23.91
CA ARG A 106 4.91 16.12 24.40
C ARG A 106 3.49 16.34 23.88
N GLN A 107 3.35 16.99 22.75
CA GLN A 107 2.08 17.15 22.06
C GLN A 107 1.88 16.00 21.06
N ARG A 108 0.66 15.47 20.99
CA ARG A 108 0.34 14.44 20.00
C ARG A 108 0.18 15.08 18.64
N ASN A 109 0.88 14.52 17.65
CA ASN A 109 0.65 14.89 16.25
C ASN A 109 -0.75 14.45 15.86
N LEU A 110 -1.48 15.36 15.21
CA LEU A 110 -2.79 15.10 14.68
C LEU A 110 -2.68 14.48 13.27
N TYR A 111 -3.85 14.38 12.59
CA TYR A 111 -3.93 13.84 11.23
C TYR A 111 -3.31 14.80 10.20
N GLY A 112 -3.01 14.26 9.02
CA GLY A 112 -2.66 15.04 7.84
C GLY A 112 -1.20 15.00 7.43
N GLU A 113 -0.31 14.47 8.24
CA GLU A 113 1.08 14.24 7.88
C GLU A 113 1.37 12.75 7.66
N ARG A 114 2.31 12.46 6.77
CA ARG A 114 2.89 11.14 6.59
C ARG A 114 3.61 10.73 7.87
N HIS A 115 3.48 9.46 8.30
CA HIS A 115 4.17 8.92 9.47
C HIS A 115 3.87 9.67 10.78
N ASN A 116 2.62 10.04 10.99
CA ASN A 116 2.18 10.65 12.25
C ASN A 116 1.91 9.64 13.38
N HIS A 117 2.30 8.38 13.20
CA HIS A 117 2.18 7.32 14.19
C HIS A 117 3.50 7.05 14.92
N CYS A 118 3.40 6.50 16.12
CA CYS A 118 4.54 6.04 16.91
C CYS A 118 4.93 4.63 16.47
N TYR A 119 6.12 4.47 15.91
CA TYR A 119 6.64 3.15 15.47
C TYR A 119 6.83 2.15 16.62
N THR A 120 6.93 2.61 17.85
CA THR A 120 7.07 1.76 19.02
C THR A 120 5.74 1.42 19.70
N SER A 121 4.61 2.02 19.23
CA SER A 121 3.28 1.68 19.75
C SER A 121 2.98 0.19 19.57
N PRO A 122 2.65 -0.54 20.67
CA PRO A 122 2.30 -1.96 20.57
C PRO A 122 1.09 -2.20 19.66
N VAL A 123 0.09 -1.33 19.73
CA VAL A 123 -1.11 -1.39 18.90
C VAL A 123 -0.75 -1.22 17.42
N TYR A 124 0.02 -0.19 17.08
CA TYR A 124 0.46 0.00 15.69
C TYR A 124 1.21 -1.22 15.17
N ARG A 125 2.14 -1.77 15.94
CA ARG A 125 2.93 -2.94 15.55
C ARG A 125 2.08 -4.20 15.39
N GLU A 126 1.08 -4.41 16.24
CA GLU A 126 0.15 -5.52 16.11
C GLU A 126 -0.67 -5.41 14.82
N LYS A 127 -1.26 -4.23 14.56
CA LYS A 127 -2.07 -4.01 13.35
C LYS A 127 -1.22 -4.10 12.08
N THR A 128 0.00 -3.53 12.09
CA THR A 128 0.97 -3.70 11.00
C THR A 128 1.25 -5.17 10.69
N ARG A 129 1.45 -5.99 11.71
CA ARG A 129 1.65 -7.44 11.50
C ARG A 129 0.43 -8.07 10.85
N LYS A 130 -0.78 -7.74 11.31
CA LYS A 130 -2.02 -8.29 10.76
C LYS A 130 -2.20 -7.96 9.29
N ILE A 131 -2.11 -6.68 8.89
CA ILE A 131 -2.28 -6.31 7.49
C ILE A 131 -1.20 -6.92 6.59
N ASN A 132 0.06 -6.92 7.04
CA ASN A 132 1.15 -7.52 6.27
C ASN A 132 0.99 -9.03 6.11
N THR A 133 0.48 -9.72 7.15
CA THR A 133 0.15 -11.16 7.05
C THR A 133 -0.95 -11.38 6.02
N LYS A 134 -2.01 -10.57 6.03
CA LYS A 134 -3.12 -10.66 5.06
C LYS A 134 -2.64 -10.45 3.63
N LEU A 135 -1.77 -9.47 3.41
CA LEU A 135 -1.16 -9.25 2.10
C LEU A 135 -0.29 -10.45 1.68
N ALA A 136 0.57 -10.94 2.57
CA ALA A 136 1.41 -12.09 2.28
C ALA A 136 0.59 -13.36 1.98
N GLU A 137 -0.51 -13.58 2.70
CA GLU A 137 -1.44 -14.68 2.44
C GLU A 137 -2.12 -14.55 1.07
N ALA A 138 -2.48 -13.33 0.67
CA ALA A 138 -3.20 -13.05 -0.56
C ALA A 138 -2.34 -13.14 -1.83
N PHE A 139 -1.03 -12.92 -1.72
CA PHE A 139 -0.09 -12.82 -2.85
C PHE A 139 1.11 -13.77 -2.76
N ARG A 140 0.97 -14.89 -2.03
CA ARG A 140 2.10 -15.82 -1.85
C ARG A 140 2.27 -16.85 -2.98
N ASP A 141 1.25 -17.03 -3.83
CA ASP A 141 1.19 -18.03 -4.92
C ASP A 141 1.47 -17.38 -6.28
#